data_bec636789618b3ac8509dca5bd42fdd0
#
_entry.id   bec636789618b3ac8509dca5bd42fdd0
#
_cell.length_a   1.000
_cell.length_b   1.000
_cell.length_c   1.000
_cell.angle_alpha   90.00
_cell.angle_beta   90.00
_cell.angle_gamma   90.00
#
_symmetry.space_group_name_H-M   'P 1'
#
loop_
_entity.id
_entity.type
_entity.pdbx_description
1 polymer ?
#
loop_
_entity_poly.entity_id
_entity_poly.type
_entity_poly.pdbx_seq_one_letter_code
_entity_poly.pdbx_strand_id
1 'polypeptide(L)'
;MIIGRLARDSFRYLHGIVGYGFHFKPIKGLFLEGFANVDWASNLNDWRSTVGYYVYLGGNLIQWTWKKQKVVFCFSTKLEYKLLAQDTIEILWLQSLFHELEIKILGCPILWCDSIGVGSLASNLVFHSRTKHIKIDVHFICEKVLAKELDVRYISTEEQIPDVLTKPLSEARFDQLQNKLTVTLFSFNFRGSDRIS
;
A
#
# COMPACT_ATOMS: atom_id res chain seq x y z
N MET A 1 -13.82 -30.31 -18.06
CA MET A 1 -12.38 -30.54 -17.94
C MET A 1 -11.56 -29.31 -17.51
N ILE A 2 -11.93 -28.08 -17.87
CA ILE A 2 -11.24 -26.82 -17.50
C ILE A 2 -11.36 -26.50 -16.01
N ILE A 3 -12.56 -26.64 -15.42
CA ILE A 3 -12.84 -26.31 -13.99
C ILE A 3 -11.97 -27.17 -13.04
N GLY A 4 -11.81 -28.46 -13.34
CA GLY A 4 -10.99 -29.34 -12.49
C GLY A 4 -9.50 -29.02 -12.53
N ARG A 5 -9.00 -28.43 -13.64
CA ARG A 5 -7.61 -27.99 -13.76
C ARG A 5 -7.39 -26.70 -12.96
N LEU A 6 -8.28 -25.72 -13.09
CA LEU A 6 -8.23 -24.48 -12.32
C LEU A 6 -8.31 -24.74 -10.81
N ALA A 7 -9.19 -25.62 -10.36
CA ALA A 7 -9.28 -26.01 -8.96
C ALA A 7 -7.96 -26.64 -8.46
N ARG A 8 -7.36 -27.55 -9.23
CA ARG A 8 -6.09 -28.20 -8.88
C ARG A 8 -4.94 -27.20 -8.79
N ASP A 9 -4.87 -26.27 -9.72
CA ASP A 9 -3.81 -25.25 -9.74
C ASP A 9 -3.99 -24.28 -8.56
N SER A 10 -5.23 -23.93 -8.20
CA SER A 10 -5.54 -23.14 -7.00
C SER A 10 -5.12 -23.87 -5.72
N PHE A 11 -5.42 -25.19 -5.61
CA PHE A 11 -5.00 -25.97 -4.45
C PHE A 11 -3.48 -26.11 -4.34
N ARG A 12 -2.77 -26.26 -5.46
CA ARG A 12 -1.30 -26.28 -5.46
C ARG A 12 -0.72 -24.96 -4.98
N TYR A 13 -1.27 -23.85 -5.45
CA TYR A 13 -0.87 -22.54 -4.99
C TYR A 13 -1.11 -22.36 -3.49
N LEU A 14 -2.31 -22.68 -3.01
CA LEU A 14 -2.65 -22.59 -1.59
C LEU A 14 -1.75 -23.47 -0.73
N HIS A 15 -1.47 -24.70 -1.18
CA HIS A 15 -0.55 -25.60 -0.47
C HIS A 15 0.87 -25.03 -0.39
N GLY A 16 1.34 -24.35 -1.45
CA GLY A 16 2.66 -23.73 -1.47
C GLY A 16 2.79 -22.52 -0.54
N ILE A 17 1.69 -21.84 -0.18
CA ILE A 17 1.70 -20.65 0.66
C ILE A 17 1.19 -20.86 2.09
N VAL A 18 0.72 -22.05 2.44
CA VAL A 18 0.16 -22.37 3.79
C VAL A 18 1.13 -22.02 4.92
N GLY A 19 2.43 -22.15 4.67
CA GLY A 19 3.45 -21.83 5.68
C GLY A 19 3.79 -20.34 5.79
N TYR A 20 3.32 -19.50 4.88
CA TYR A 20 3.64 -18.08 4.92
C TYR A 20 2.65 -17.29 5.80
N GLY A 21 3.17 -16.35 6.55
CA GLY A 21 2.35 -15.47 7.37
C GLY A 21 3.08 -14.17 7.71
N PHE A 22 2.34 -13.21 8.23
CA PHE A 22 2.91 -11.96 8.70
C PHE A 22 3.60 -12.15 10.06
N HIS A 23 4.83 -11.72 10.15
CA HIS A 23 5.59 -11.71 11.40
C HIS A 23 5.49 -10.33 12.05
N PHE A 24 4.66 -10.20 13.08
CA PHE A 24 4.57 -8.99 13.88
C PHE A 24 5.73 -8.93 14.88
N LYS A 25 6.47 -7.83 14.83
CA LYS A 25 7.60 -7.57 15.72
C LYS A 25 7.19 -6.63 16.85
N PRO A 26 7.74 -6.80 18.06
CA PRO A 26 7.56 -5.81 19.12
C PRO A 26 8.01 -4.42 18.66
N ILE A 27 7.23 -3.40 18.96
CA ILE A 27 7.45 -2.03 18.50
C ILE A 27 7.91 -1.16 19.68
N LYS A 28 8.94 -0.34 19.45
CA LYS A 28 9.40 0.66 20.42
C LYS A 28 8.59 1.96 20.37
N GLY A 29 7.89 2.21 19.26
CA GLY A 29 7.09 3.41 19.05
C GLY A 29 6.06 3.20 17.94
N LEU A 30 4.89 3.78 18.10
CA LEU A 30 3.77 3.64 17.17
C LEU A 30 3.80 4.78 16.15
N PHE A 31 4.60 4.62 15.11
CA PHE A 31 4.65 5.53 13.96
C PHE A 31 3.75 4.97 12.85
N LEU A 32 2.97 5.84 12.23
CA LEU A 32 2.09 5.47 11.12
C LEU A 32 2.73 5.91 9.79
N GLU A 33 2.92 4.95 8.88
CA GLU A 33 3.53 5.17 7.57
C GLU A 33 2.69 4.50 6.48
N GLY A 34 2.36 5.28 5.44
CA GLY A 34 1.68 4.79 4.23
C GLY A 34 2.63 4.76 3.04
N PHE A 35 2.42 3.82 2.12
CA PHE A 35 3.14 3.71 0.85
C PHE A 35 2.12 3.55 -0.26
N ALA A 36 2.08 4.49 -1.18
CA ALA A 36 1.16 4.53 -2.31
C ALA A 36 1.89 4.31 -3.64
N ASN A 37 1.35 3.45 -4.50
CA ASN A 37 1.89 3.23 -5.83
C ASN A 37 0.81 3.03 -6.89
N VAL A 38 1.08 3.53 -8.08
CA VAL A 38 0.24 3.40 -9.27
C VAL A 38 1.04 2.73 -10.39
N ASP A 39 0.53 1.63 -10.91
CA ASP A 39 0.98 1.08 -12.19
C ASP A 39 0.01 1.53 -13.28
N TRP A 40 0.36 2.64 -13.94
CA TRP A 40 -0.51 3.29 -14.90
C TRP A 40 -0.55 2.54 -16.22
N ALA A 41 -1.76 2.28 -16.74
CA ALA A 41 -2.02 1.65 -18.03
C ALA A 41 -1.25 0.32 -18.26
N SER A 42 -0.96 -0.42 -17.20
CA SER A 42 -0.12 -1.63 -17.24
C SER A 42 -0.75 -2.81 -17.97
N ASN A 43 -2.07 -2.84 -18.04
CA ASN A 43 -2.76 -3.92 -18.75
C ASN A 43 -2.94 -3.58 -20.23
N LEU A 44 -2.17 -4.25 -21.08
CA LEU A 44 -2.20 -4.05 -22.55
C LEU A 44 -3.56 -4.38 -23.20
N ASN A 45 -4.42 -5.16 -22.56
CA ASN A 45 -5.71 -5.56 -23.12
C ASN A 45 -6.79 -4.50 -22.90
N ASP A 46 -6.75 -3.77 -21.79
CA ASP A 46 -7.82 -2.84 -21.42
C ASP A 46 -7.33 -1.48 -20.90
N TRP A 47 -6.01 -1.25 -20.92
CA TRP A 47 -5.35 0.01 -20.52
C TRP A 47 -5.73 0.49 -19.12
N ARG A 48 -6.22 -0.42 -18.27
CA ARG A 48 -6.59 -0.09 -16.90
C ARG A 48 -5.38 -0.15 -16.01
N SER A 49 -5.30 0.84 -15.14
CA SER A 49 -4.23 0.95 -14.14
C SER A 49 -4.54 0.11 -12.93
N THR A 50 -3.49 -0.32 -12.26
CA THR A 50 -3.55 -0.97 -10.96
C THR A 50 -3.01 -0.02 -9.90
N VAL A 51 -3.70 0.07 -8.77
CA VAL A 51 -3.27 0.84 -7.61
C VAL A 51 -3.07 -0.08 -6.43
N GLY A 52 -2.07 0.24 -5.63
CA GLY A 52 -1.79 -0.49 -4.40
C GLY A 52 -1.30 0.45 -3.33
N TYR A 53 -1.69 0.18 -2.08
CA TYR A 53 -1.10 0.83 -0.93
C TYR A 53 -0.87 -0.13 0.22
N TYR A 54 0.06 0.24 1.09
CA TYR A 54 0.36 -0.40 2.36
C TYR A 54 0.37 0.61 3.47
N VAL A 55 -0.11 0.23 4.65
CA VAL A 55 0.02 1.02 5.87
C VAL A 55 0.73 0.21 6.94
N TYR A 56 1.76 0.81 7.51
CA TYR A 56 2.57 0.25 8.58
C TYR A 56 2.35 1.00 9.89
N LEU A 57 2.34 0.25 10.98
CA LEU A 57 2.37 0.78 12.33
C LEU A 57 3.65 0.30 13.02
N GLY A 58 4.60 1.22 13.24
CA GLY A 58 5.89 0.89 13.85
C GLY A 58 6.68 -0.19 13.09
N GLY A 59 6.57 -0.22 11.75
CA GLY A 59 7.23 -1.21 10.89
C GLY A 59 6.50 -2.54 10.72
N ASN A 60 5.33 -2.71 11.32
CA ASN A 60 4.44 -3.84 11.08
C ASN A 60 3.35 -3.46 10.07
N LEU A 61 3.15 -4.29 9.05
CA LEU A 61 2.09 -4.10 8.07
C LEU A 61 0.73 -4.38 8.74
N ILE A 62 -0.15 -3.37 8.78
CA ILE A 62 -1.47 -3.46 9.40
C ILE A 62 -2.61 -3.39 8.40
N GLN A 63 -2.37 -2.79 7.24
CA GLN A 63 -3.39 -2.64 6.19
C GLN A 63 -2.75 -2.63 4.82
N TRP A 64 -3.44 -3.20 3.83
CA TRP A 64 -3.04 -3.13 2.43
C TRP A 64 -4.25 -3.17 1.52
N THR A 65 -4.10 -2.62 0.33
CA THR A 65 -5.09 -2.69 -0.75
C THR A 65 -4.41 -2.93 -2.08
N TRP A 66 -5.08 -3.70 -2.92
CA TRP A 66 -4.79 -3.84 -4.32
C TRP A 66 -6.09 -3.73 -5.11
N LYS A 67 -6.10 -2.86 -6.12
CA LYS A 67 -7.31 -2.64 -6.91
C LYS A 67 -7.00 -2.27 -8.35
N LYS A 68 -7.53 -3.06 -9.29
CA LYS A 68 -7.58 -2.67 -10.70
C LYS A 68 -8.67 -1.62 -10.88
N GLN A 69 -8.33 -0.51 -11.54
CA GLN A 69 -9.28 0.59 -11.74
C GLN A 69 -10.37 0.19 -12.75
N LYS A 70 -11.60 0.63 -12.49
CA LYS A 70 -12.74 0.36 -13.39
C LYS A 70 -12.72 1.24 -14.64
N VAL A 71 -12.08 2.39 -14.57
CA VAL A 71 -12.02 3.43 -15.59
C VAL A 71 -10.59 3.60 -16.06
N VAL A 72 -10.40 3.85 -17.36
CA VAL A 72 -9.09 4.22 -17.92
C VAL A 72 -8.84 5.70 -17.64
N PHE A 73 -7.70 6.00 -17.03
CA PHE A 73 -7.25 7.37 -16.78
C PHE A 73 -6.32 7.82 -17.89
N CYS A 74 -6.67 8.93 -18.56
CA CYS A 74 -5.88 9.49 -19.64
C CYS A 74 -4.50 10.04 -19.19
N PHE A 75 -4.35 10.35 -17.89
CA PHE A 75 -3.13 10.92 -17.31
C PHE A 75 -2.78 10.17 -16.03
N SER A 76 -1.51 9.75 -15.89
CA SER A 76 -0.99 9.11 -14.68
C SER A 76 -1.15 10.02 -13.47
N THR A 77 -0.79 11.28 -13.62
CA THR A 77 -0.85 12.30 -12.56
C THR A 77 -2.22 12.39 -11.88
N LYS A 78 -3.31 12.29 -12.66
CA LYS A 78 -4.67 12.31 -12.09
C LYS A 78 -4.92 11.13 -11.18
N LEU A 79 -4.45 9.95 -11.57
CA LEU A 79 -4.64 8.74 -10.78
C LEU A 79 -3.75 8.74 -9.54
N GLU A 80 -2.52 9.25 -9.65
CA GLU A 80 -1.58 9.41 -8.54
C GLU A 80 -2.18 10.30 -7.43
N TYR A 81 -2.72 11.48 -7.79
CA TYR A 81 -3.36 12.37 -6.81
C TYR A 81 -4.60 11.77 -6.18
N LYS A 82 -5.42 11.09 -6.98
CA LYS A 82 -6.61 10.41 -6.48
C LYS A 82 -6.23 9.31 -5.48
N LEU A 83 -5.20 8.53 -5.79
CA LEU A 83 -4.71 7.50 -4.88
C LEU A 83 -4.21 8.11 -3.58
N LEU A 84 -3.36 9.15 -3.67
CA LEU A 84 -2.86 9.85 -2.50
C LEU A 84 -3.95 10.43 -1.60
N ALA A 85 -5.00 10.99 -2.20
CA ALA A 85 -6.14 11.47 -1.43
C ALA A 85 -6.87 10.32 -0.72
N GLN A 86 -7.04 9.17 -1.38
CA GLN A 86 -7.63 7.99 -0.76
C GLN A 86 -6.77 7.46 0.39
N ASP A 87 -5.46 7.35 0.19
CA ASP A 87 -4.54 6.86 1.22
C ASP A 87 -4.45 7.85 2.39
N THR A 88 -4.54 9.14 2.11
CA THR A 88 -4.66 10.18 3.16
C THR A 88 -5.91 9.96 4.01
N ILE A 89 -7.05 9.68 3.40
CA ILE A 89 -8.31 9.40 4.12
C ILE A 89 -8.15 8.16 5.01
N GLU A 90 -7.53 7.10 4.50
CA GLU A 90 -7.29 5.87 5.27
C GLU A 90 -6.36 6.11 6.47
N ILE A 91 -5.29 6.87 6.29
CA ILE A 91 -4.37 7.24 7.37
C ILE A 91 -5.08 8.06 8.45
N LEU A 92 -5.87 9.05 8.05
CA LEU A 92 -6.64 9.90 8.97
C LEU A 92 -7.70 9.08 9.72
N TRP A 93 -8.35 8.13 9.02
CA TRP A 93 -9.28 7.21 9.66
C TRP A 93 -8.59 6.33 10.72
N LEU A 94 -7.42 5.77 10.39
CA LEU A 94 -6.62 5.01 11.34
C LEU A 94 -6.20 5.85 12.55
N GLN A 95 -5.80 7.11 12.34
CA GLN A 95 -5.49 8.02 13.44
C GLN A 95 -6.70 8.23 14.36
N SER A 96 -7.89 8.44 13.78
CA SER A 96 -9.13 8.59 14.54
C SER A 96 -9.45 7.31 15.33
N LEU A 97 -9.30 6.14 14.70
CA LEU A 97 -9.51 4.85 15.36
C LEU A 97 -8.54 4.65 16.53
N PHE A 98 -7.25 4.93 16.34
CA PHE A 98 -6.26 4.82 17.42
C PHE A 98 -6.52 5.82 18.54
N HIS A 99 -6.99 7.02 18.20
CA HIS A 99 -7.40 7.99 19.21
C HIS A 99 -8.59 7.50 20.05
N GLU A 100 -9.61 6.90 19.42
CA GLU A 100 -10.76 6.29 20.12
C GLU A 100 -10.35 5.12 21.00
N LEU A 101 -9.33 4.36 20.59
CA LEU A 101 -8.76 3.26 21.37
C LEU A 101 -7.77 3.71 22.45
N GLU A 102 -7.59 5.03 22.63
CA GLU A 102 -6.62 5.62 23.56
C GLU A 102 -5.16 5.22 23.24
N ILE A 103 -4.87 4.83 22.01
CA ILE A 103 -3.54 4.45 21.53
C ILE A 103 -2.85 5.69 20.98
N LYS A 104 -1.76 6.09 21.61
CA LYS A 104 -0.99 7.28 21.20
C LYS A 104 -0.07 6.97 20.03
N ILE A 105 -0.38 7.52 18.87
CA ILE A 105 0.51 7.55 17.70
C ILE A 105 1.58 8.62 17.90
N LEU A 106 2.83 8.29 17.56
CA LEU A 106 3.96 9.19 17.70
C LEU A 106 4.23 9.94 16.40
N GLY A 107 4.37 11.26 16.51
CA GLY A 107 4.70 12.12 15.38
C GLY A 107 3.54 12.30 14.38
N CYS A 108 3.86 12.96 13.27
CA CYS A 108 2.97 13.12 12.12
C CYS A 108 3.08 11.87 11.24
N PRO A 109 1.98 11.28 10.79
CA PRO A 109 2.03 10.18 9.82
C PRO A 109 2.75 10.57 8.54
N ILE A 110 3.44 9.63 7.94
CA ILE A 110 4.18 9.84 6.69
C ILE A 110 3.52 9.03 5.58
N LEU A 111 3.29 9.68 4.44
CA LEU A 111 2.82 9.03 3.22
C LEU A 111 3.91 9.11 2.15
N TRP A 112 4.44 7.94 1.80
CA TRP A 112 5.49 7.78 0.81
C TRP A 112 4.91 7.58 -0.59
N CYS A 113 5.39 8.35 -1.59
CA CYS A 113 5.01 8.20 -2.99
C CYS A 113 6.23 8.36 -3.91
N ASP A 114 6.20 7.73 -5.07
CA ASP A 114 7.28 7.79 -6.08
C ASP A 114 7.09 8.92 -7.11
N SER A 115 6.08 9.75 -6.95
CA SER A 115 5.81 10.90 -7.80
C SER A 115 6.52 12.16 -7.29
N ILE A 116 7.54 12.60 -8.04
CA ILE A 116 8.29 13.85 -7.75
C ILE A 116 7.36 15.07 -7.76
N GLY A 117 6.33 15.06 -8.64
CA GLY A 117 5.34 16.13 -8.73
C GLY A 117 4.55 16.31 -7.44
N VAL A 118 4.33 15.25 -6.71
CA VAL A 118 3.58 15.26 -5.43
C VAL A 118 4.44 15.75 -4.29
N GLY A 119 5.71 15.37 -4.20
CA GLY A 119 6.65 15.88 -3.19
C GLY A 119 6.86 17.39 -3.28
N SER A 120 6.81 17.95 -4.50
CA SER A 120 6.91 19.40 -4.71
C SER A 120 5.62 20.17 -4.43
N LEU A 121 4.48 19.50 -4.32
CA LEU A 121 3.17 20.11 -4.01
C LEU A 121 3.06 20.64 -2.60
N ALA A 122 3.69 19.97 -1.64
CA ALA A 122 3.74 20.45 -0.26
C ALA A 122 4.50 21.79 -0.14
N SER A 123 5.36 22.08 -1.12
CA SER A 123 6.19 23.28 -1.15
C SER A 123 5.70 24.39 -2.11
N ASN A 124 4.78 24.10 -3.06
CA ASN A 124 4.40 25.07 -4.10
C ASN A 124 2.89 25.08 -4.43
N LEU A 125 2.12 25.79 -3.64
CA LEU A 125 0.69 26.08 -3.88
C LEU A 125 0.42 26.84 -5.21
N VAL A 126 1.45 27.35 -5.88
CA VAL A 126 1.34 28.21 -7.08
C VAL A 126 1.14 27.43 -8.38
N PHE A 127 1.45 26.12 -8.44
CA PHE A 127 1.38 25.31 -9.67
C PHE A 127 -0.04 24.89 -10.09
N HIS A 128 -1.09 25.29 -9.39
CA HIS A 128 -2.43 24.70 -9.49
C HIS A 128 -3.35 25.26 -10.59
N SER A 129 -2.90 26.20 -11.43
CA SER A 129 -3.80 26.84 -12.41
C SER A 129 -4.21 25.97 -13.60
N ARG A 130 -3.52 24.86 -13.86
CA ARG A 130 -3.72 24.03 -15.08
C ARG A 130 -4.51 22.72 -14.90
N THR A 131 -4.92 22.36 -13.67
CA THR A 131 -5.50 21.02 -13.41
C THR A 131 -6.84 21.10 -12.69
N LYS A 132 -7.86 21.69 -13.33
CA LYS A 132 -9.22 21.81 -12.74
C LYS A 132 -9.81 20.49 -12.23
N HIS A 133 -9.47 19.36 -12.85
CA HIS A 133 -10.05 18.05 -12.54
C HIS A 133 -9.38 17.33 -11.36
N ILE A 134 -8.23 17.81 -10.90
CA ILE A 134 -7.46 17.24 -9.77
C ILE A 134 -7.50 18.17 -8.56
N LYS A 135 -8.08 19.36 -8.74
CA LYS A 135 -8.01 20.46 -7.77
C LYS A 135 -8.51 20.08 -6.38
N ILE A 136 -9.56 19.26 -6.31
CA ILE A 136 -10.15 18.86 -5.02
C ILE A 136 -9.19 17.93 -4.26
N ASP A 137 -8.69 16.87 -4.92
CA ASP A 137 -7.78 15.89 -4.30
C ASP A 137 -6.49 16.56 -3.83
N VAL A 138 -5.91 17.41 -4.69
CA VAL A 138 -4.71 18.20 -4.37
C VAL A 138 -4.95 19.15 -3.21
N HIS A 139 -6.04 19.91 -3.23
CA HIS A 139 -6.36 20.86 -2.16
C HIS A 139 -6.53 20.15 -0.82
N PHE A 140 -7.22 19.02 -0.81
CA PHE A 140 -7.41 18.20 0.37
C PHE A 140 -6.06 17.74 0.97
N ILE A 141 -5.16 17.19 0.14
CA ILE A 141 -3.83 16.75 0.60
C ILE A 141 -3.04 17.94 1.14
N CYS A 142 -2.99 19.07 0.40
CA CYS A 142 -2.27 20.26 0.84
C CYS A 142 -2.81 20.83 2.16
N GLU A 143 -4.12 20.81 2.36
CA GLU A 143 -4.74 21.23 3.63
C GLU A 143 -4.22 20.37 4.79
N LYS A 144 -4.19 19.05 4.63
CA LYS A 144 -3.72 18.11 5.66
C LYS A 144 -2.22 18.26 5.95
N VAL A 145 -1.42 18.49 4.92
CA VAL A 145 0.02 18.76 5.09
C VAL A 145 0.27 20.09 5.81
N LEU A 146 -0.45 21.16 5.43
CA LEU A 146 -0.33 22.46 6.10
C LEU A 146 -0.79 22.43 7.56
N ALA A 147 -1.83 21.65 7.86
CA ALA A 147 -2.29 21.40 9.23
C ALA A 147 -1.34 20.52 10.05
N LYS A 148 -0.28 19.98 9.44
CA LYS A 148 0.65 19.00 10.04
C LYS A 148 -0.03 17.71 10.52
N GLU A 149 -1.15 17.37 9.89
CA GLU A 149 -1.87 16.13 10.11
C GLU A 149 -1.29 14.98 9.29
N LEU A 150 -0.53 15.30 8.21
CA LEU A 150 0.13 14.36 7.32
C LEU A 150 1.44 14.98 6.79
N ASP A 151 2.45 14.14 6.58
CA ASP A 151 3.68 14.50 5.88
C ASP A 151 3.82 13.63 4.62
N VAL A 152 3.91 14.25 3.44
CA VAL A 152 4.04 13.53 2.16
C VAL A 152 5.48 13.60 1.69
N ARG A 153 6.09 12.43 1.48
CA ARG A 153 7.50 12.31 1.10
C ARG A 153 7.70 11.53 -0.17
N TYR A 154 8.74 11.89 -0.89
CA TYR A 154 9.19 11.13 -2.04
C TYR A 154 9.99 9.88 -1.60
N ILE A 155 9.73 8.77 -2.28
CA ILE A 155 10.52 7.55 -2.18
C ILE A 155 10.93 7.10 -3.59
N SER A 156 12.13 6.54 -3.74
CA SER A 156 12.56 6.02 -5.03
C SER A 156 11.74 4.79 -5.44
N THR A 157 11.56 4.61 -6.76
CA THR A 157 10.85 3.43 -7.29
C THR A 157 11.50 2.12 -6.83
N GLU A 158 12.80 2.12 -6.59
CA GLU A 158 13.53 0.94 -6.09
C GLU A 158 13.15 0.55 -4.65
N GLU A 159 12.68 1.51 -3.86
CA GLU A 159 12.28 1.27 -2.47
C GLU A 159 10.77 1.12 -2.32
N GLN A 160 10.01 1.30 -3.40
CA GLN A 160 8.55 1.27 -3.41
C GLN A 160 8.02 -0.14 -3.13
N ILE A 161 7.49 -0.35 -1.93
CA ILE A 161 6.99 -1.65 -1.47
C ILE A 161 5.73 -2.08 -2.23
N PRO A 162 4.74 -1.20 -2.53
CA PRO A 162 3.54 -1.56 -3.28
C PRO A 162 3.78 -2.08 -4.70
N ASP A 163 5.00 -2.00 -5.25
CA ASP A 163 5.37 -2.62 -6.52
C ASP A 163 5.05 -4.13 -6.54
N VAL A 164 5.15 -4.80 -5.40
CA VAL A 164 4.76 -6.23 -5.26
C VAL A 164 3.32 -6.49 -5.69
N LEU A 165 2.43 -5.52 -5.47
CA LEU A 165 1.02 -5.66 -5.81
C LEU A 165 0.68 -5.20 -7.22
N THR A 166 1.46 -4.28 -7.76
CA THR A 166 1.07 -3.53 -8.95
C THR A 166 1.82 -3.93 -10.20
N LYS A 167 3.07 -4.44 -10.07
CA LYS A 167 3.96 -4.73 -11.20
C LYS A 167 4.37 -6.19 -11.29
N PRO A 168 4.56 -6.75 -12.50
CA PRO A 168 5.25 -8.01 -12.67
C PRO A 168 6.73 -7.83 -12.30
N LEU A 169 7.18 -8.52 -11.25
CA LEU A 169 8.54 -8.40 -10.74
C LEU A 169 9.39 -9.61 -11.12
N SER A 170 10.71 -9.43 -11.23
CA SER A 170 11.65 -10.54 -11.23
C SER A 170 11.66 -11.23 -9.86
N GLU A 171 12.04 -12.53 -9.82
CA GLU A 171 12.13 -13.31 -8.58
C GLU A 171 12.98 -12.61 -7.52
N ALA A 172 14.20 -12.17 -7.89
CA ALA A 172 15.10 -11.48 -6.98
C ALA A 172 14.50 -10.18 -6.40
N ARG A 173 13.73 -9.44 -7.22
CA ARG A 173 13.07 -8.23 -6.78
C ARG A 173 11.88 -8.53 -5.88
N PHE A 174 11.12 -9.58 -6.20
CA PHE A 174 10.02 -10.04 -5.36
C PHE A 174 10.51 -10.43 -3.98
N ASP A 175 11.56 -11.27 -3.88
CA ASP A 175 12.15 -11.70 -2.61
C ASP A 175 12.64 -10.52 -1.75
N GLN A 176 13.28 -9.55 -2.38
CA GLN A 176 13.75 -8.34 -1.71
C GLN A 176 12.60 -7.56 -1.08
N LEU A 177 11.50 -7.38 -1.81
CA LEU A 177 10.33 -6.64 -1.32
C LEU A 177 9.49 -7.49 -0.35
N GLN A 178 9.41 -8.80 -0.53
CA GLN A 178 8.74 -9.71 0.40
C GLN A 178 9.34 -9.62 1.81
N ASN A 179 10.66 -9.51 1.91
CA ASN A 179 11.34 -9.31 3.20
C ASN A 179 10.92 -8.00 3.90
N LYS A 180 10.63 -6.94 3.12
CA LYS A 180 10.11 -5.67 3.67
C LYS A 180 8.66 -5.81 4.16
N LEU A 181 7.87 -6.71 3.58
CA LEU A 181 6.49 -6.98 3.98
C LEU A 181 6.38 -7.76 5.30
N THR A 182 7.51 -8.19 5.88
CA THR A 182 7.51 -9.05 7.06
C THR A 182 6.74 -10.37 6.87
N VAL A 183 6.63 -10.83 5.62
CA VAL A 183 6.07 -12.13 5.28
C VAL A 183 7.17 -13.17 5.39
N THR A 184 7.00 -14.11 6.31
CA THR A 184 7.98 -15.16 6.59
C THR A 184 7.37 -16.53 6.48
N LEU A 185 8.21 -17.52 6.18
CA LEU A 185 7.81 -18.92 6.20
C LEU A 185 7.86 -19.43 7.65
N PHE A 186 6.72 -19.87 8.18
CA PHE A 186 6.65 -20.53 9.47
C PHE A 186 6.64 -22.04 9.27
N SER A 187 7.52 -22.74 9.96
CA SER A 187 7.45 -24.20 10.04
C SER A 187 6.37 -24.59 11.04
N PHE A 188 5.16 -24.84 10.55
CA PHE A 188 4.11 -25.40 11.39
C PHE A 188 4.37 -26.88 11.60
N ASN A 189 4.83 -27.26 12.78
CA ASN A 189 4.77 -28.66 13.21
C ASN A 189 3.33 -28.96 13.61
N PHE A 190 2.52 -29.40 12.67
CA PHE A 190 1.22 -30.00 12.96
C PHE A 190 1.45 -31.37 13.65
N ARG A 191 1.97 -31.38 14.85
CA ARG A 191 1.83 -32.53 15.74
C ARG A 191 0.48 -32.39 16.43
N GLY A 192 -0.55 -32.87 15.78
CA GLY A 192 -1.78 -33.22 16.45
C GLY A 192 -1.45 -34.36 17.41
N SER A 193 -1.32 -34.04 18.69
CA SER A 193 -1.36 -35.06 19.71
C SER A 193 -2.83 -35.36 20.03
N ASP A 194 -3.50 -36.10 19.17
CA ASP A 194 -4.69 -36.82 19.58
C ASP A 194 -4.25 -37.95 20.52
N ARG A 195 -4.17 -37.60 21.80
CA ARG A 195 -4.32 -38.62 22.86
C ARG A 195 -5.67 -38.40 23.48
N ILE A 196 -6.68 -39.01 22.87
CA ILE A 196 -7.91 -39.37 23.56
C ILE A 196 -7.55 -40.64 24.36
N SER A 197 -7.49 -40.53 25.64
CA SER A 197 -7.55 -41.64 26.59
C SER A 197 -8.79 -41.48 27.45
#